data_4660b0563c11cff50d445df402fbd209
#
_entry.id   4660b0563c11cff50d445df402fbd209
#
_cell.length_a   1.000
_cell.length_b   1.000
_cell.length_c   1.000
_cell.angle_alpha   90.00
_cell.angle_beta   90.00
_cell.angle_gamma   90.00
#
_symmetry.space_group_name_H-M   'P 1'
#
loop_
_entity.id
_entity.type
_entity.pdbx_description
1 polymer ?
#
loop_
_entity_poly.entity_id
_entity_poly.type
_entity_poly.pdbx_seq_one_letter_code
_entity_poly.pdbx_strand_id
1 'polypeptide(L)'
;MTHTALITGAGKGIGRAIALRLAAAGYALFLLGRNEDALACVAAECALTGVKVGFLAGDLCDSSHITAAVIAARAHFGPIGVLINNAGSAERGAVQHADLDAWRAVLDLNFWAVMTLTRSVLPEMVERRVGAVINISSISGRHSNGGDAIYAASKHALNGFTASLFEDVREFGIKVSSIMPGFVNTSLTAGLKKRAQRMIRPEDIADTVAFVLASSPHCCPTEIVIRPQLPP
;
A
#
# COMPACT_ATOMS: atom_id res chain seq x y z
N MET A 1 -18.31 -10.92 1.55
CA MET A 1 -16.87 -10.65 1.72
C MET A 1 -16.64 -10.21 3.14
N THR A 2 -15.60 -10.64 3.80
CA THR A 2 -15.15 -10.00 5.03
C THR A 2 -14.62 -8.61 4.63
N HIS A 3 -15.36 -7.58 5.04
CA HIS A 3 -15.01 -6.21 4.75
C HIS A 3 -13.94 -5.70 5.72
N THR A 4 -12.87 -6.47 5.93
CA THR A 4 -11.73 -6.07 6.77
C THR A 4 -10.54 -5.74 5.90
N ALA A 5 -10.02 -4.53 6.01
CA ALA A 5 -8.83 -4.08 5.28
C ALA A 5 -7.67 -3.79 6.25
N LEU A 6 -6.51 -4.38 5.96
CA LEU A 6 -5.23 -4.08 6.60
C LEU A 6 -4.46 -3.11 5.70
N ILE A 7 -4.10 -1.93 6.21
CA ILE A 7 -3.50 -0.85 5.43
C ILE A 7 -2.17 -0.44 6.04
N THR A 8 -1.08 -0.54 5.27
CA THR A 8 0.25 -0.10 5.71
C THR A 8 0.52 1.36 5.34
N GLY A 9 1.29 2.08 6.18
CA GLY A 9 1.58 3.50 5.98
C GLY A 9 0.34 4.38 6.09
N ALA A 10 -0.62 3.99 6.93
CA ALA A 10 -1.96 4.58 6.99
C ALA A 10 -2.03 5.96 7.67
N GLY A 11 -0.99 6.40 8.39
CA GLY A 11 -1.04 7.62 9.20
C GLY A 11 -1.04 8.93 8.40
N LYS A 12 -0.75 8.92 7.09
CA LYS A 12 -0.70 10.13 6.25
C LYS A 12 -0.80 9.81 4.75
N GLY A 13 -0.93 10.88 3.95
CA GLY A 13 -0.84 10.81 2.49
C GLY A 13 -1.81 9.80 1.88
N ILE A 14 -1.31 8.97 0.95
CA ILE A 14 -2.12 7.98 0.22
C ILE A 14 -2.77 6.99 1.18
N GLY A 15 -2.02 6.47 2.17
CA GLY A 15 -2.56 5.48 3.12
C GLY A 15 -3.71 6.03 3.96
N ARG A 16 -3.62 7.29 4.44
CA ARG A 16 -4.73 7.97 5.11
C ARG A 16 -5.94 8.12 4.19
N ALA A 17 -5.74 8.59 2.96
CA ALA A 17 -6.83 8.76 2.01
C ALA A 17 -7.53 7.42 1.70
N ILE A 18 -6.77 6.33 1.53
CA ILE A 18 -7.31 4.97 1.36
C ILE A 18 -8.11 4.56 2.59
N ALA A 19 -7.60 4.78 3.81
CA ALA A 19 -8.31 4.45 5.04
C ALA A 19 -9.68 5.16 5.12
N LEU A 20 -9.72 6.46 4.90
CA LEU A 20 -10.96 7.25 4.90
C LEU A 20 -11.94 6.79 3.80
N ARG A 21 -11.43 6.51 2.62
CA ARG A 21 -12.24 6.06 1.48
C ARG A 21 -12.86 4.69 1.72
N LEU A 22 -12.11 3.76 2.31
CA LEU A 22 -12.61 2.43 2.64
C LEU A 22 -13.52 2.44 3.86
N ALA A 23 -13.27 3.30 4.87
CA ALA A 23 -14.20 3.53 5.97
C ALA A 23 -15.57 3.98 5.45
N ALA A 24 -15.58 4.97 4.56
CA ALA A 24 -16.82 5.44 3.91
C ALA A 24 -17.53 4.36 3.06
N ALA A 25 -16.79 3.33 2.62
CA ALA A 25 -17.34 2.17 1.92
C ALA A 25 -17.74 1.01 2.87
N GLY A 26 -17.69 1.21 4.20
CA GLY A 26 -18.15 0.25 5.20
C GLY A 26 -17.12 -0.83 5.58
N TYR A 27 -15.84 -0.66 5.25
CA TYR A 27 -14.79 -1.59 5.66
C TYR A 27 -14.39 -1.36 7.12
N ALA A 28 -14.26 -2.46 7.88
CA ALA A 28 -13.50 -2.44 9.13
C ALA A 28 -12.01 -2.32 8.80
N LEU A 29 -11.26 -1.51 9.55
CA LEU A 29 -9.90 -1.15 9.19
C LEU A 29 -8.90 -1.51 10.29
N PHE A 30 -7.76 -2.09 9.90
CA PHE A 30 -6.60 -2.20 10.76
C PHE A 30 -5.44 -1.42 10.14
N LEU A 31 -4.98 -0.37 10.85
CA LEU A 31 -4.04 0.62 10.32
C LEU A 31 -2.63 0.37 10.87
N LEU A 32 -1.64 0.31 9.99
CA LEU A 32 -0.23 0.13 10.34
C LEU A 32 0.60 1.34 9.93
N GLY A 33 1.57 1.71 10.77
CA GLY A 33 2.51 2.78 10.54
C GLY A 33 3.42 3.00 11.74
N ARG A 34 4.41 3.89 11.63
CA ARG A 34 5.40 4.11 12.70
C ARG A 34 4.97 5.14 13.76
N ASN A 35 4.11 6.08 13.37
CA ASN A 35 3.69 7.17 14.27
C ASN A 35 2.30 6.85 14.83
N GLU A 36 2.26 6.58 16.13
CA GLU A 36 1.05 6.18 16.83
C GLU A 36 -0.01 7.28 16.86
N ASP A 37 0.38 8.53 17.13
CA ASP A 37 -0.56 9.66 17.18
C ASP A 37 -1.22 9.89 15.82
N ALA A 38 -0.44 9.78 14.72
CA ALA A 38 -0.98 9.91 13.38
C ALA A 38 -1.96 8.78 13.05
N LEU A 39 -1.69 7.55 13.48
CA LEU A 39 -2.62 6.43 13.32
C LEU A 39 -3.88 6.61 14.14
N ALA A 40 -3.76 7.07 15.40
CA ALA A 40 -4.89 7.35 16.27
C ALA A 40 -5.80 8.43 15.70
N CYS A 41 -5.22 9.51 15.16
CA CYS A 41 -5.99 10.57 14.48
C CYS A 41 -6.78 10.01 13.29
N VAL A 42 -6.14 9.22 12.41
CA VAL A 42 -6.82 8.63 11.24
C VAL A 42 -7.87 7.61 11.68
N ALA A 43 -7.60 6.82 12.71
CA ALA A 43 -8.56 5.87 13.25
C ALA A 43 -9.83 6.58 13.78
N ALA A 44 -9.65 7.68 14.52
CA ALA A 44 -10.77 8.49 15.01
C ALA A 44 -11.59 9.09 13.85
N GLU A 45 -10.95 9.63 12.81
CA GLU A 45 -11.63 10.12 11.62
C GLU A 45 -12.43 9.02 10.91
N CYS A 46 -11.83 7.85 10.70
CA CYS A 46 -12.50 6.70 10.08
C CYS A 46 -13.70 6.21 10.92
N ALA A 47 -13.57 6.21 12.25
CA ALA A 47 -14.63 5.75 13.15
C ALA A 47 -15.90 6.62 13.09
N LEU A 48 -15.81 7.88 12.64
CA LEU A 48 -16.98 8.75 12.41
C LEU A 48 -17.96 8.19 11.37
N THR A 49 -17.51 7.28 10.51
CA THR A 49 -18.40 6.58 9.55
C THR A 49 -19.15 5.40 10.17
N GLY A 50 -18.92 5.09 11.44
CA GLY A 50 -19.54 3.97 12.16
C GLY A 50 -18.82 2.62 11.99
N VAL A 51 -17.70 2.55 11.26
CA VAL A 51 -16.94 1.31 11.10
C VAL A 51 -16.00 1.07 12.28
N LYS A 52 -15.65 -0.19 12.51
CA LYS A 52 -14.65 -0.55 13.51
C LYS A 52 -13.25 -0.27 12.97
N VAL A 53 -12.40 0.36 13.77
CA VAL A 53 -11.03 0.67 13.41
C VAL A 53 -10.09 0.28 14.55
N GLY A 54 -9.05 -0.48 14.22
CA GLY A 54 -7.92 -0.75 15.09
C GLY A 54 -6.62 -0.28 14.44
N PHE A 55 -5.58 -0.14 15.22
CA PHE A 55 -4.25 0.19 14.69
C PHE A 55 -3.14 -0.40 15.56
N LEU A 56 -1.95 -0.53 14.97
CA LEU A 56 -0.73 -0.88 15.68
C LEU A 56 0.45 -0.10 15.10
N ALA A 57 1.14 0.65 15.98
CA ALA A 57 2.33 1.39 15.59
C ALA A 57 3.58 0.51 15.66
N GLY A 58 4.46 0.60 14.66
CA GLY A 58 5.74 -0.10 14.64
C GLY A 58 6.40 -0.10 13.27
N ASP A 59 7.58 -0.71 13.21
CA ASP A 59 8.38 -0.78 11.99
C ASP A 59 8.06 -2.09 11.22
N LEU A 60 7.67 -1.93 9.97
CA LEU A 60 7.39 -3.06 9.07
C LEU A 60 8.68 -3.78 8.60
N CYS A 61 9.85 -3.21 8.82
CA CYS A 61 11.12 -3.91 8.60
C CYS A 61 11.40 -4.95 9.70
N ASP A 62 10.71 -4.87 10.83
CA ASP A 62 10.73 -5.89 11.88
C ASP A 62 9.67 -6.98 11.61
N SER A 63 10.13 -8.19 11.33
CA SER A 63 9.25 -9.34 11.08
C SER A 63 8.41 -9.74 12.29
N SER A 64 8.90 -9.49 13.50
CA SER A 64 8.15 -9.74 14.74
C SER A 64 6.97 -8.79 14.84
N HIS A 65 7.16 -7.52 14.46
CA HIS A 65 6.08 -6.54 14.39
C HIS A 65 5.03 -6.91 13.33
N ILE A 66 5.43 -7.38 12.14
CA ILE A 66 4.49 -7.88 11.12
C ILE A 66 3.64 -9.01 11.67
N THR A 67 4.25 -9.96 12.37
CA THR A 67 3.55 -11.10 12.98
C THR A 67 2.54 -10.61 14.02
N ALA A 68 2.97 -9.74 14.93
CA ALA A 68 2.09 -9.15 15.94
C ALA A 68 0.91 -8.37 15.32
N ALA A 69 1.17 -7.62 14.25
CA ALA A 69 0.15 -6.84 13.55
C ALA A 69 -0.93 -7.72 12.91
N VAL A 70 -0.53 -8.82 12.27
CA VAL A 70 -1.48 -9.76 11.65
C VAL A 70 -2.32 -10.47 12.74
N ILE A 71 -1.69 -10.89 13.85
CA ILE A 71 -2.40 -11.49 14.99
C ILE A 71 -3.40 -10.49 15.58
N ALA A 72 -2.98 -9.25 15.83
CA ALA A 72 -3.86 -8.21 16.38
C ALA A 72 -5.04 -7.90 15.44
N ALA A 73 -4.80 -7.75 14.13
CA ALA A 73 -5.85 -7.51 13.15
C ALA A 73 -6.90 -8.63 13.14
N ARG A 74 -6.45 -9.88 13.18
CA ARG A 74 -7.32 -11.06 13.26
C ARG A 74 -8.12 -11.14 14.56
N ALA A 75 -7.50 -10.82 15.67
CA ALA A 75 -8.17 -10.79 16.96
C ALA A 75 -9.28 -9.74 17.02
N HIS A 76 -9.10 -8.60 16.35
CA HIS A 76 -10.08 -7.52 16.33
C HIS A 76 -11.26 -7.77 15.36
N PHE A 77 -10.99 -8.34 14.19
CA PHE A 77 -11.95 -8.34 13.08
C PHE A 77 -12.14 -9.69 12.40
N GLY A 78 -11.46 -10.73 12.87
CA GLY A 78 -11.42 -12.01 12.18
C GLY A 78 -10.55 -11.95 10.91
N PRO A 79 -10.88 -12.76 9.88
CA PRO A 79 -10.05 -12.90 8.70
C PRO A 79 -9.84 -11.60 7.94
N ILE A 80 -8.61 -11.34 7.51
CA ILE A 80 -8.26 -10.19 6.68
C ILE A 80 -8.73 -10.46 5.24
N GLY A 81 -9.65 -9.60 4.75
CA GLY A 81 -10.20 -9.72 3.39
C GLY A 81 -9.43 -8.89 2.36
N VAL A 82 -8.81 -7.79 2.78
CA VAL A 82 -8.08 -6.88 1.89
C VAL A 82 -6.75 -6.50 2.53
N LEU A 83 -5.66 -6.61 1.76
CA LEU A 83 -4.34 -6.11 2.14
C LEU A 83 -3.96 -4.96 1.21
N ILE A 84 -3.66 -3.79 1.78
CA ILE A 84 -3.14 -2.62 1.07
C ILE A 84 -1.69 -2.39 1.49
N ASN A 85 -0.75 -2.77 0.65
CA ASN A 85 0.66 -2.48 0.82
C ASN A 85 0.96 -1.09 0.26
N ASN A 86 0.90 -0.08 1.12
CA ASN A 86 1.12 1.32 0.75
C ASN A 86 2.38 1.91 1.41
N ALA A 87 2.84 1.38 2.53
CA ALA A 87 4.07 1.87 3.17
C ALA A 87 5.25 1.85 2.20
N GLY A 88 6.05 2.91 2.21
CA GLY A 88 7.22 3.01 1.36
C GLY A 88 8.06 4.23 1.66
N SER A 89 9.32 4.16 1.24
CA SER A 89 10.31 5.22 1.32
C SER A 89 11.05 5.36 -0.01
N ALA A 90 11.75 6.46 -0.16
CA ALA A 90 12.63 6.69 -1.30
C ALA A 90 13.94 7.30 -0.81
N GLU A 91 15.04 6.79 -1.32
CA GLU A 91 16.36 7.38 -1.21
C GLU A 91 16.77 7.86 -2.60
N ARG A 92 17.32 9.07 -2.67
CA ARG A 92 17.68 9.72 -3.94
C ARG A 92 19.11 10.15 -3.91
N GLY A 93 19.74 10.04 -5.08
CA GLY A 93 21.14 10.44 -5.27
C GLY A 93 21.81 9.67 -6.40
N ALA A 94 22.98 10.14 -6.79
CA ALA A 94 23.79 9.45 -7.80
C ALA A 94 24.40 8.18 -7.20
N VAL A 95 24.43 7.09 -7.97
CA VAL A 95 24.85 5.75 -7.53
C VAL A 95 26.24 5.75 -6.90
N GLN A 96 27.17 6.54 -7.45
CA GLN A 96 28.55 6.62 -6.93
C GLN A 96 28.68 7.27 -5.54
N HIS A 97 27.63 7.89 -5.03
CA HIS A 97 27.58 8.51 -3.69
C HIS A 97 26.54 7.85 -2.77
N ALA A 98 26.09 6.65 -3.14
CA ALA A 98 25.02 5.99 -2.43
C ALA A 98 25.44 5.53 -1.03
N ASP A 99 24.56 5.75 -0.06
CA ASP A 99 24.59 5.07 1.24
C ASP A 99 23.90 3.71 1.08
N LEU A 100 24.68 2.64 1.17
CA LEU A 100 24.16 1.27 0.98
C LEU A 100 23.24 0.82 2.11
N ASP A 101 23.39 1.32 3.33
CA ASP A 101 22.50 1.01 4.44
C ASP A 101 21.13 1.68 4.24
N ALA A 102 21.12 2.95 3.79
CA ALA A 102 19.88 3.62 3.40
C ALA A 102 19.20 2.91 2.21
N TRP A 103 19.98 2.43 1.23
CA TRP A 103 19.44 1.63 0.11
C TRP A 103 18.84 0.31 0.58
N ARG A 104 19.50 -0.37 1.52
CA ARG A 104 18.99 -1.59 2.12
C ARG A 104 17.65 -1.33 2.82
N ALA A 105 17.54 -0.27 3.61
CA ALA A 105 16.29 0.09 4.28
C ALA A 105 15.14 0.37 3.29
N VAL A 106 15.42 0.95 2.10
CA VAL A 106 14.42 1.11 1.04
C VAL A 106 13.93 -0.24 0.53
N LEU A 107 14.81 -1.20 0.27
CA LEU A 107 14.42 -2.54 -0.17
C LEU A 107 13.66 -3.30 0.91
N ASP A 108 14.10 -3.21 2.15
CA ASP A 108 13.48 -3.89 3.28
C ASP A 108 12.04 -3.41 3.46
N LEU A 109 11.78 -2.10 3.38
CA LEU A 109 10.43 -1.54 3.51
C LEU A 109 9.57 -1.75 2.24
N ASN A 110 10.10 -1.38 1.06
CA ASN A 110 9.29 -1.31 -0.16
C ASN A 110 9.03 -2.68 -0.78
N PHE A 111 9.81 -3.69 -0.44
CA PHE A 111 9.73 -4.99 -1.07
C PHE A 111 9.69 -6.14 -0.05
N TRP A 112 10.69 -6.28 0.84
CA TRP A 112 10.75 -7.42 1.77
C TRP A 112 9.57 -7.42 2.74
N ALA A 113 9.24 -6.29 3.34
CA ALA A 113 8.07 -6.15 4.22
C ALA A 113 6.75 -6.49 3.50
N VAL A 114 6.62 -6.07 2.23
CA VAL A 114 5.44 -6.40 1.40
C VAL A 114 5.30 -7.90 1.18
N MET A 115 6.39 -8.58 0.82
CA MET A 115 6.38 -10.04 0.65
C MET A 115 6.02 -10.76 1.95
N THR A 116 6.64 -10.35 3.06
CA THR A 116 6.43 -10.96 4.39
C THR A 116 4.98 -10.80 4.84
N LEU A 117 4.43 -9.60 4.72
CA LEU A 117 3.05 -9.32 5.11
C LEU A 117 2.05 -10.06 4.19
N THR A 118 2.28 -10.03 2.89
CA THR A 118 1.45 -10.76 1.91
C THR A 118 1.44 -12.26 2.23
N ARG A 119 2.61 -12.87 2.43
CA ARG A 119 2.72 -14.27 2.81
C ARG A 119 1.97 -14.60 4.11
N SER A 120 1.92 -13.66 5.05
CA SER A 120 1.27 -13.88 6.35
C SER A 120 -0.26 -13.89 6.27
N VAL A 121 -0.87 -13.19 5.29
CA VAL A 121 -2.33 -13.09 5.14
C VAL A 121 -2.90 -13.97 4.03
N LEU A 122 -2.09 -14.27 3.02
CA LEU A 122 -2.52 -14.96 1.80
C LEU A 122 -3.12 -16.36 2.02
N PRO A 123 -2.55 -17.25 2.88
CA PRO A 123 -3.07 -18.60 3.05
C PRO A 123 -4.56 -18.64 3.42
N GLU A 124 -4.98 -17.74 4.30
CA GLU A 124 -6.37 -17.64 4.74
C GLU A 124 -7.29 -17.10 3.63
N MET A 125 -6.80 -16.18 2.79
CA MET A 125 -7.53 -15.73 1.60
C MET A 125 -7.73 -16.89 0.60
N VAL A 126 -6.67 -17.69 0.38
CA VAL A 126 -6.69 -18.87 -0.52
C VAL A 126 -7.69 -19.90 -0.02
N GLU A 127 -7.64 -20.26 1.26
CA GLU A 127 -8.56 -21.23 1.88
C GLU A 127 -10.02 -20.78 1.72
N ARG A 128 -10.30 -19.50 1.94
CA ARG A 128 -11.65 -18.93 1.84
C ARG A 128 -12.05 -18.59 0.40
N ARG A 129 -11.15 -18.71 -0.56
CA ARG A 129 -11.34 -18.36 -1.98
C ARG A 129 -11.92 -16.95 -2.18
N VAL A 130 -11.48 -16.01 -1.34
CA VAL A 130 -11.90 -14.60 -1.41
C VAL A 130 -10.87 -13.70 -0.75
N GLY A 131 -10.46 -12.66 -1.46
CA GLY A 131 -9.51 -11.67 -0.95
C GLY A 131 -9.06 -10.68 -2.01
N ALA A 132 -8.31 -9.67 -1.56
CA ALA A 132 -7.65 -8.74 -2.44
C ALA A 132 -6.30 -8.28 -1.86
N VAL A 133 -5.27 -8.24 -2.69
CA VAL A 133 -3.96 -7.66 -2.37
C VAL A 133 -3.71 -6.51 -3.35
N ILE A 134 -3.58 -5.29 -2.83
CA ILE A 134 -3.30 -4.10 -3.62
C ILE A 134 -1.97 -3.51 -3.20
N ASN A 135 -1.05 -3.43 -4.14
CA ASN A 135 0.29 -2.90 -3.93
C ASN A 135 0.39 -1.48 -4.53
N ILE A 136 0.67 -0.48 -3.70
CA ILE A 136 0.93 0.88 -4.16
C ILE A 136 2.39 0.97 -4.60
N SER A 137 2.56 0.84 -5.91
CA SER A 137 3.86 0.92 -6.58
C SER A 137 4.20 2.36 -6.98
N SER A 138 4.72 2.57 -8.17
CA SER A 138 5.05 3.86 -8.78
C SER A 138 5.23 3.70 -10.28
N ILE A 139 5.10 4.81 -11.03
CA ILE A 139 5.58 4.85 -12.42
C ILE A 139 7.09 4.57 -12.51
N SER A 140 7.86 4.82 -11.43
CA SER A 140 9.28 4.44 -11.33
C SER A 140 9.49 2.93 -11.33
N GLY A 141 8.45 2.11 -11.17
CA GLY A 141 8.49 0.67 -11.39
C GLY A 141 8.37 0.26 -12.86
N ARG A 142 8.25 1.20 -13.80
CA ARG A 142 8.26 1.00 -15.26
C ARG A 142 9.29 1.88 -15.97
N HIS A 143 9.54 3.08 -15.45
CA HIS A 143 10.42 4.08 -16.05
C HIS A 143 11.38 4.60 -15.00
N SER A 144 12.65 4.34 -15.18
CA SER A 144 13.70 4.80 -14.27
C SER A 144 14.19 6.20 -14.66
N ASN A 145 14.55 6.99 -13.65
CA ASN A 145 15.16 8.30 -13.83
C ASN A 145 16.52 8.34 -13.12
N GLY A 146 17.41 9.23 -13.58
CA GLY A 146 18.65 9.48 -12.87
C GLY A 146 18.39 9.90 -11.42
N GLY A 147 19.17 9.37 -10.48
CA GLY A 147 19.04 9.67 -9.06
C GLY A 147 17.97 8.88 -8.30
N ASP A 148 17.20 8.02 -8.97
CA ASP A 148 16.14 7.21 -8.33
C ASP A 148 16.47 5.70 -8.34
N ALA A 149 17.77 5.31 -8.46
CA ALA A 149 18.17 3.93 -8.74
C ALA A 149 17.56 2.90 -7.82
N ILE A 150 17.72 3.05 -6.49
CA ILE A 150 17.21 2.06 -5.53
C ILE A 150 15.68 2.08 -5.42
N TYR A 151 15.08 3.28 -5.49
CA TYR A 151 13.63 3.40 -5.47
C TYR A 151 13.01 2.74 -6.70
N ALA A 152 13.54 3.03 -7.90
CA ALA A 152 13.09 2.39 -9.13
C ALA A 152 13.26 0.87 -9.08
N ALA A 153 14.42 0.36 -8.63
CA ALA A 153 14.67 -1.06 -8.47
C ALA A 153 13.64 -1.72 -7.53
N SER A 154 13.36 -1.10 -6.37
CA SER A 154 12.37 -1.62 -5.42
C SER A 154 10.96 -1.69 -6.03
N LYS A 155 10.57 -0.69 -6.85
CA LYS A 155 9.24 -0.65 -7.47
C LYS A 155 9.12 -1.56 -8.70
N HIS A 156 10.20 -1.81 -9.45
CA HIS A 156 10.25 -2.85 -10.48
C HIS A 156 10.11 -4.25 -9.85
N ALA A 157 10.83 -4.51 -8.76
CA ALA A 157 10.72 -5.76 -8.01
C ALA A 157 9.27 -5.98 -7.50
N LEU A 158 8.65 -4.93 -6.96
CA LEU A 158 7.26 -4.98 -6.48
C LEU A 158 6.28 -5.28 -7.62
N ASN A 159 6.46 -4.69 -8.80
CA ASN A 159 5.59 -4.96 -9.96
C ASN A 159 5.75 -6.41 -10.44
N GLY A 160 6.98 -6.92 -10.55
CA GLY A 160 7.23 -8.31 -10.91
C GLY A 160 6.63 -9.30 -9.92
N PHE A 161 6.81 -9.05 -8.62
CA PHE A 161 6.18 -9.84 -7.55
C PHE A 161 4.65 -9.80 -7.67
N THR A 162 4.06 -8.63 -7.88
CA THR A 162 2.60 -8.48 -7.98
C THR A 162 2.03 -9.25 -9.17
N ALA A 163 2.69 -9.20 -10.33
CA ALA A 163 2.28 -9.92 -11.52
C ALA A 163 2.34 -11.44 -11.32
N SER A 164 3.43 -11.97 -10.74
CA SER A 164 3.56 -13.39 -10.43
C SER A 164 2.54 -13.84 -9.38
N LEU A 165 2.35 -13.05 -8.32
CA LEU A 165 1.35 -13.34 -7.28
C LEU A 165 -0.06 -13.45 -7.85
N PHE A 166 -0.43 -12.61 -8.82
CA PHE A 166 -1.72 -12.71 -9.49
C PHE A 166 -1.91 -14.08 -10.15
N GLU A 167 -0.92 -14.56 -10.90
CA GLU A 167 -0.99 -15.87 -11.54
C GLU A 167 -1.09 -17.02 -10.53
N ASP A 168 -0.39 -16.92 -9.38
CA ASP A 168 -0.43 -17.94 -8.33
C ASP A 168 -1.82 -18.06 -7.67
N VAL A 169 -2.60 -16.95 -7.59
CA VAL A 169 -3.81 -16.93 -6.75
C VAL A 169 -5.13 -16.66 -7.47
N ARG A 170 -5.10 -16.34 -8.77
CA ARG A 170 -6.31 -16.03 -9.54
C ARG A 170 -7.34 -17.16 -9.57
N GLU A 171 -6.88 -18.42 -9.59
CA GLU A 171 -7.74 -19.61 -9.53
C GLU A 171 -8.51 -19.73 -8.18
N PHE A 172 -8.06 -19.02 -7.16
CA PHE A 172 -8.72 -18.94 -5.87
C PHE A 172 -9.64 -17.72 -5.72
N GLY A 173 -9.87 -16.96 -6.80
CA GLY A 173 -10.76 -15.79 -6.79
C GLY A 173 -10.18 -14.58 -6.04
N ILE A 174 -8.87 -14.54 -5.84
CA ILE A 174 -8.18 -13.43 -5.17
C ILE A 174 -7.76 -12.39 -6.19
N LYS A 175 -8.12 -11.13 -5.94
CA LYS A 175 -7.65 -10.00 -6.76
C LYS A 175 -6.25 -9.56 -6.33
N VAL A 176 -5.40 -9.32 -7.31
CA VAL A 176 -4.06 -8.75 -7.07
C VAL A 176 -3.82 -7.62 -8.05
N SER A 177 -3.48 -6.43 -7.52
CA SER A 177 -3.32 -5.23 -8.34
C SER A 177 -2.10 -4.42 -7.95
N SER A 178 -1.37 -3.93 -8.95
CA SER A 178 -0.35 -2.89 -8.81
C SER A 178 -0.93 -1.55 -9.26
N ILE A 179 -1.03 -0.59 -8.35
CA ILE A 179 -1.37 0.80 -8.67
C ILE A 179 -0.06 1.58 -8.76
N MET A 180 0.20 2.21 -9.89
CA MET A 180 1.45 2.88 -10.24
C MET A 180 1.25 4.40 -10.40
N PRO A 181 1.22 5.16 -9.29
CA PRO A 181 1.08 6.60 -9.38
C PRO A 181 2.34 7.27 -9.92
N GLY A 182 2.14 8.41 -10.59
CA GLY A 182 3.16 9.41 -10.80
C GLY A 182 3.35 10.28 -9.55
N PHE A 183 3.58 11.59 -9.75
CA PHE A 183 3.76 12.51 -8.62
C PHE A 183 2.44 12.75 -7.88
N VAL A 184 2.36 12.25 -6.65
CA VAL A 184 1.24 12.47 -5.73
C VAL A 184 1.66 13.51 -4.68
N ASN A 185 0.79 14.46 -4.37
CA ASN A 185 1.04 15.50 -3.37
C ASN A 185 1.06 14.90 -1.95
N THR A 186 2.23 14.48 -1.51
CA THR A 186 2.48 13.85 -0.19
C THR A 186 3.81 14.28 0.37
N SER A 187 4.09 13.90 1.62
CA SER A 187 5.40 14.15 2.24
C SER A 187 6.57 13.50 1.50
N LEU A 188 6.35 12.40 0.76
CA LEU A 188 7.39 11.73 -0.04
C LEU A 188 7.89 12.59 -1.22
N THR A 189 7.04 13.50 -1.71
CA THR A 189 7.31 14.39 -2.84
C THR A 189 7.54 15.84 -2.43
N ALA A 190 7.40 16.18 -1.15
CA ALA A 190 7.46 17.57 -0.65
C ALA A 190 8.81 18.27 -0.96
N GLY A 191 9.92 17.53 -1.00
CA GLY A 191 11.25 18.08 -1.34
C GLY A 191 11.50 18.26 -2.85
N LEU A 192 10.58 17.83 -3.71
CA LEU A 192 10.74 17.96 -5.15
C LEU A 192 10.26 19.34 -5.62
N LYS A 193 11.04 19.97 -6.53
CA LYS A 193 10.65 21.24 -7.16
C LYS A 193 9.51 21.02 -8.16
N LYS A 194 8.33 20.69 -7.65
CA LYS A 194 7.12 20.41 -8.42
C LYS A 194 5.96 21.30 -7.99
N ARG A 195 5.03 21.56 -8.91
CA ARG A 195 3.83 22.37 -8.63
C ARG A 195 2.78 21.47 -7.98
N ALA A 196 2.58 21.61 -6.67
CA ALA A 196 1.66 20.79 -5.89
C ALA A 196 0.23 20.75 -6.48
N GLN A 197 -0.24 21.87 -7.06
CA GLN A 197 -1.57 21.98 -7.68
C GLN A 197 -1.72 21.14 -8.96
N ARG A 198 -0.62 20.65 -9.54
CA ARG A 198 -0.60 19.79 -10.72
C ARG A 198 -0.30 18.34 -10.39
N MET A 199 -0.02 18.02 -9.13
CA MET A 199 0.18 16.66 -8.68
C MET A 199 -1.16 15.94 -8.51
N ILE A 200 -1.12 14.61 -8.59
CA ILE A 200 -2.22 13.73 -8.22
C ILE A 200 -2.54 13.96 -6.73
N ARG A 201 -3.80 13.96 -6.37
CA ARG A 201 -4.21 14.01 -4.96
C ARG A 201 -4.19 12.59 -4.37
N PRO A 202 -3.90 12.44 -3.07
CA PRO A 202 -4.01 11.14 -2.40
C PRO A 202 -5.38 10.48 -2.58
N GLU A 203 -6.45 11.28 -2.65
CA GLU A 203 -7.83 10.83 -2.83
C GLU A 203 -8.05 10.16 -4.19
N ASP A 204 -7.38 10.62 -5.24
CA ASP A 204 -7.47 10.02 -6.59
C ASP A 204 -6.93 8.58 -6.59
N ILE A 205 -5.90 8.32 -5.75
CA ILE A 205 -5.36 6.96 -5.56
C ILE A 205 -6.31 6.12 -4.70
N ALA A 206 -6.91 6.70 -3.67
CA ALA A 206 -7.89 6.01 -2.83
C ALA A 206 -9.14 5.60 -3.63
N ASP A 207 -9.64 6.45 -4.53
CA ASP A 207 -10.73 6.11 -5.44
C ASP A 207 -10.36 4.99 -6.41
N THR A 208 -9.10 4.96 -6.87
CA THR A 208 -8.59 3.85 -7.70
C THR A 208 -8.57 2.53 -6.93
N VAL A 209 -8.15 2.53 -5.67
CA VAL A 209 -8.24 1.35 -4.79
C VAL A 209 -9.70 0.89 -4.66
N ALA A 210 -10.62 1.82 -4.39
CA ALA A 210 -12.04 1.49 -4.28
C ALA A 210 -12.61 0.92 -5.59
N PHE A 211 -12.20 1.46 -6.74
CA PHE A 211 -12.57 0.92 -8.07
C PHE A 211 -12.13 -0.54 -8.24
N VAL A 212 -10.87 -0.87 -7.91
CA VAL A 212 -10.37 -2.25 -7.98
C VAL A 212 -11.20 -3.18 -7.09
N LEU A 213 -11.48 -2.77 -5.86
CA LEU A 213 -12.23 -3.59 -4.91
C LEU A 213 -13.71 -3.78 -5.35
N ALA A 214 -14.31 -2.77 -5.97
CA ALA A 214 -15.67 -2.79 -6.47
C ALA A 214 -15.84 -3.51 -7.83
N SER A 215 -14.74 -3.82 -8.55
CA SER A 215 -14.82 -4.53 -9.82
C SER A 215 -15.46 -5.91 -9.65
N SER A 216 -16.16 -6.41 -10.67
CA SER A 216 -16.87 -7.68 -10.61
C SER A 216 -15.92 -8.86 -10.32
N PRO A 217 -16.41 -10.02 -9.85
CA PRO A 217 -15.58 -11.20 -9.63
C PRO A 217 -14.96 -11.77 -10.92
N HIS A 218 -15.47 -11.36 -12.08
CA HIS A 218 -14.94 -11.76 -13.39
C HIS A 218 -13.82 -10.83 -13.90
N CYS A 219 -13.50 -9.76 -13.18
CA CYS A 219 -12.56 -8.73 -13.60
C CYS A 219 -11.57 -8.40 -12.47
N CYS A 220 -10.29 -8.42 -12.80
CA CYS A 220 -9.24 -7.90 -11.94
C CYS A 220 -8.38 -6.90 -12.74
N PRO A 221 -8.46 -5.59 -12.46
CA PRO A 221 -7.51 -4.63 -13.00
C PRO A 221 -6.13 -4.86 -12.37
N THR A 222 -5.24 -5.58 -13.07
CA THR A 222 -3.96 -6.03 -12.50
C THR A 222 -2.93 -4.92 -12.42
N GLU A 223 -2.96 -3.98 -13.37
CA GLU A 223 -2.02 -2.85 -13.44
C GLU A 223 -2.75 -1.57 -13.79
N ILE A 224 -2.61 -0.55 -12.94
CA ILE A 224 -3.21 0.76 -13.17
C ILE A 224 -2.15 1.85 -13.05
N VAL A 225 -1.86 2.52 -14.16
CA VAL A 225 -0.94 3.66 -14.20
C VAL A 225 -1.73 4.96 -14.10
N ILE A 226 -1.39 5.80 -13.13
CA ILE A 226 -2.03 7.10 -12.91
C ILE A 226 -0.97 8.19 -13.03
N ARG A 227 -1.18 9.12 -13.94
CA ARG A 227 -0.25 10.24 -14.16
C ARG A 227 -0.95 11.58 -13.90
N PRO A 228 -0.20 12.60 -13.44
CA PRO A 228 -0.75 13.94 -13.40
C PRO A 228 -1.24 14.35 -14.78
N GLN A 229 -2.42 15.00 -14.85
CA GLN A 229 -2.99 15.48 -16.12
C GLN A 229 -2.09 16.53 -16.78
N LEU A 230 -1.47 17.38 -15.98
CA LEU A 230 -0.50 18.38 -16.43
C LEU A 230 0.88 18.07 -15.83
N PRO A 231 1.97 18.40 -16.52
CA PRO A 231 3.30 18.26 -15.94
C PRO A 231 3.42 19.05 -14.63
N PRO A 232 3.78 18.40 -13.51
CA PRO A 232 3.90 19.05 -12.21
C PRO A 232 5.17 19.86 -12.06
#